data_cc435f6cb2a1840a892f06d098bcc477
#
_entry.id   cc435f6cb2a1840a892f06d098bcc477
#
_cell.length_a   1.000
_cell.length_b   1.000
_cell.length_c   1.000
_cell.angle_alpha   90.00
_cell.angle_beta   90.00
_cell.angle_gamma   90.00
#
_symmetry.space_group_name_H-M   'P 1'
#
loop_
_entity.id
_entity.type
_entity.pdbx_description
1 polymer ?
#
loop_
_entity_poly.entity_id
_entity_poly.type
_entity_poly.pdbx_seq_one_letter_code
_entity_poly.pdbx_strand_id
1 'polypeptide(L)'
;MKTEYVDVNETRKNLVVEIPSEIVDAEIDKIARDYGKAARIPGFRPGKVPAKVVRQRFRDQILHDVAHGLIPRAVDEALRERGVEPVDTPDIKDVVVEEGQPLKFTEIGRAHV
;
A
#
# COMPACT_ATOMS: atom_id res chain seq x y z
N MET A 1 7.85 -10.34 0.99
CA MET A 1 8.01 -8.92 1.33
C MET A 1 9.44 -8.65 1.71
N LYS A 2 10.03 -7.63 1.12
CA LYS A 2 11.41 -7.23 1.43
C LYS A 2 11.39 -6.05 2.38
N THR A 3 12.18 -6.14 3.45
CA THR A 3 12.33 -5.06 4.43
C THR A 3 13.80 -4.79 4.65
N GLU A 4 14.17 -3.52 4.75
CA GLU A 4 15.54 -3.10 5.01
C GLU A 4 15.53 -1.98 6.06
N TYR A 5 16.32 -2.17 7.11
CA TYR A 5 16.55 -1.12 8.09
C TYR A 5 17.75 -0.28 7.66
N VAL A 6 17.51 1.01 7.55
CA VAL A 6 18.57 1.96 7.23
C VAL A 6 18.80 2.86 8.46
N ASP A 7 19.98 2.78 9.05
CA ASP A 7 20.36 3.66 10.16
C ASP A 7 20.76 5.02 9.58
N VAL A 8 19.95 6.05 9.88
CA VAL A 8 20.23 7.42 9.46
C VAL A 8 21.17 8.11 10.45
N ASN A 9 20.92 7.89 11.74
CA ASN A 9 21.75 8.38 12.84
C ASN A 9 21.39 7.60 14.11
N GLU A 10 21.97 8.01 15.26
CA GLU A 10 21.78 7.32 16.54
C GLU A 10 20.30 7.31 17.01
N THR A 11 19.50 8.28 16.57
CA THR A 11 18.12 8.44 17.01
C THR A 11 17.09 8.13 15.94
N ARG A 12 17.51 7.92 14.68
CA ARG A 12 16.63 7.66 13.57
C ARG A 12 17.00 6.37 12.85
N LYS A 13 15.99 5.52 12.71
CA LYS A 13 16.10 4.31 11.89
C LYS A 13 14.95 4.31 10.89
N ASN A 14 15.29 4.23 9.62
CA ASN A 14 14.30 4.12 8.56
C ASN A 14 14.11 2.66 8.19
N LEU A 15 12.85 2.27 8.03
CA LEU A 15 12.47 0.96 7.56
C LEU A 15 12.00 1.08 6.12
N VAL A 16 12.77 0.53 5.19
CA VAL A 16 12.37 0.46 3.79
C VAL A 16 11.63 -0.85 3.57
N VAL A 17 10.41 -0.76 3.08
CA VAL A 17 9.56 -1.93 2.86
C VAL A 17 9.19 -2.03 1.39
N GLU A 18 9.30 -3.23 0.85
CA GLU A 18 8.90 -3.53 -0.52
C GLU A 18 7.89 -4.68 -0.50
N ILE A 19 6.71 -4.44 -1.06
CA ILE A 19 5.65 -5.44 -1.18
C ILE A 19 5.67 -5.97 -2.61
N PRO A 20 5.73 -7.30 -2.82
CA PRO A 20 5.78 -7.88 -4.17
C PRO A 20 4.61 -7.44 -5.04
N SER A 21 4.87 -7.30 -6.34
CA SER A 21 3.87 -6.89 -7.31
C SER A 21 2.64 -7.81 -7.33
N GLU A 22 2.81 -9.10 -7.07
CA GLU A 22 1.69 -10.06 -7.03
C GLU A 22 0.69 -9.72 -5.95
N ILE A 23 1.17 -9.29 -4.78
CA ILE A 23 0.31 -8.88 -3.67
C ILE A 23 -0.38 -7.55 -4.00
N VAL A 24 0.35 -6.62 -4.58
CA VAL A 24 -0.18 -5.32 -5.00
C VAL A 24 -1.27 -5.51 -6.06
N ASP A 25 -1.01 -6.32 -7.07
CA ASP A 25 -1.98 -6.58 -8.16
C ASP A 25 -3.24 -7.27 -7.64
N ALA A 26 -3.10 -8.22 -6.73
CA ALA A 26 -4.25 -8.89 -6.11
C ALA A 26 -5.12 -7.89 -5.33
N GLU A 27 -4.51 -6.96 -4.62
CA GLU A 27 -5.23 -5.93 -3.88
C GLU A 27 -5.89 -4.92 -4.82
N ILE A 28 -5.21 -4.54 -5.91
CA ILE A 28 -5.80 -3.69 -6.96
C ILE A 28 -7.05 -4.35 -7.54
N ASP A 29 -6.99 -5.64 -7.87
CA ASP A 29 -8.13 -6.39 -8.41
C ASP A 29 -9.31 -6.40 -7.45
N LYS A 30 -9.04 -6.64 -6.18
CA LYS A 30 -10.06 -6.69 -5.14
C LYS A 30 -10.76 -5.34 -4.98
N ILE A 31 -9.98 -4.27 -4.87
CA ILE A 31 -10.52 -2.92 -4.69
C ILE A 31 -11.24 -2.45 -5.96
N ALA A 32 -10.70 -2.75 -7.14
CA ALA A 32 -11.35 -2.43 -8.41
C ALA A 32 -12.71 -3.12 -8.53
N ARG A 33 -12.83 -4.37 -8.07
CA ARG A 33 -14.14 -5.06 -8.04
C ARG A 33 -15.12 -4.39 -7.12
N ASP A 34 -14.68 -3.93 -5.96
CA ASP A 34 -15.53 -3.22 -5.02
C ASP A 34 -16.01 -1.88 -5.60
N TYR A 35 -15.13 -1.14 -6.25
CA TYR A 35 -15.52 0.08 -6.97
C TYR A 35 -16.49 -0.23 -8.10
N GLY A 36 -16.28 -1.32 -8.82
CA GLY A 36 -17.16 -1.74 -9.92
C GLY A 36 -18.60 -2.02 -9.49
N LYS A 37 -18.79 -2.54 -8.28
CA LYS A 37 -20.13 -2.81 -7.73
C LYS A 37 -20.90 -1.54 -7.42
N ALA A 38 -20.21 -0.49 -7.01
CA ALA A 38 -20.81 0.78 -6.60
C ALA A 38 -20.76 1.85 -7.70
N ALA A 39 -19.92 1.69 -8.71
CA ALA A 39 -19.68 2.70 -9.72
C ALA A 39 -20.90 2.90 -10.62
N ARG A 40 -21.22 4.16 -10.85
CA ARG A 40 -22.22 4.56 -11.85
C ARG A 40 -21.50 5.31 -12.95
N ILE A 41 -21.28 4.63 -14.07
CA ILE A 41 -20.61 5.20 -15.23
C ILE A 41 -21.62 5.29 -16.36
N PRO A 42 -21.78 6.46 -17.02
CA PRO A 42 -22.70 6.59 -18.16
C PRO A 42 -22.40 5.55 -19.24
N GLY A 43 -23.46 4.93 -19.76
CA GLY A 43 -23.35 3.87 -20.76
C GLY A 43 -23.26 2.46 -20.22
N PHE A 44 -23.12 2.30 -18.90
CA PHE A 44 -23.06 0.97 -18.26
C PHE A 44 -24.07 0.85 -17.14
N ARG A 45 -24.62 -0.35 -16.97
CA ARG A 45 -25.48 -0.64 -15.82
C ARG A 45 -24.66 -0.75 -14.55
N PRO A 46 -25.18 -0.34 -13.37
CA PRO A 46 -24.49 -0.56 -12.09
C PRO A 46 -24.12 -2.03 -11.92
N GLY A 47 -22.86 -2.28 -11.55
CA GLY A 47 -22.33 -3.62 -11.38
C GLY A 47 -21.95 -4.34 -12.68
N LYS A 48 -22.17 -3.73 -13.85
CA LYS A 48 -21.84 -4.31 -15.16
C LYS A 48 -20.71 -3.56 -15.88
N VAL A 49 -20.03 -2.66 -15.18
CA VAL A 49 -18.91 -1.93 -15.75
C VAL A 49 -17.71 -2.86 -15.87
N PRO A 50 -17.08 -2.95 -17.06
CA PRO A 50 -15.88 -3.77 -17.21
C PRO A 50 -14.76 -3.34 -16.25
N ALA A 51 -14.04 -4.32 -15.71
CA ALA A 51 -12.96 -4.06 -14.75
C ALA A 51 -11.92 -3.07 -15.28
N LYS A 52 -11.60 -3.16 -16.57
CA LYS A 52 -10.65 -2.25 -17.22
C LYS A 52 -11.12 -0.80 -17.17
N VAL A 53 -12.41 -0.56 -17.41
CA VAL A 53 -13.01 0.79 -17.36
C VAL A 53 -12.97 1.33 -15.94
N VAL A 54 -13.31 0.50 -14.95
CA VAL A 54 -13.26 0.85 -13.53
C VAL A 54 -11.85 1.25 -13.12
N ARG A 55 -10.84 0.46 -13.52
CA ARG A 55 -9.44 0.74 -13.19
C ARG A 55 -8.95 2.04 -13.80
N GLN A 56 -9.33 2.35 -15.02
CA GLN A 56 -8.95 3.60 -15.67
C GLN A 56 -9.64 4.81 -15.04
N ARG A 57 -10.94 4.68 -14.77
CA ARG A 57 -11.75 5.77 -14.24
C ARG A 57 -11.37 6.13 -12.81
N PHE A 58 -11.08 5.15 -11.98
CA PHE A 58 -10.80 5.33 -10.56
C PHE A 58 -9.36 4.99 -10.20
N ARG A 59 -8.45 5.07 -11.15
CA ARG A 59 -7.06 4.65 -10.95
C ARG A 59 -6.44 5.26 -9.71
N ASP A 60 -6.49 6.57 -9.55
CA ASP A 60 -5.85 7.26 -8.45
C ASP A 60 -6.46 6.87 -7.10
N GLN A 61 -7.79 6.76 -7.03
CA GLN A 61 -8.48 6.33 -5.83
C GLN A 61 -8.17 4.88 -5.47
N ILE A 62 -8.13 4.00 -6.48
CA ILE A 62 -7.81 2.59 -6.27
C ILE A 62 -6.40 2.44 -5.73
N LEU A 63 -5.42 3.10 -6.34
CA LEU A 63 -4.03 3.04 -5.89
C LEU A 63 -3.86 3.64 -4.49
N HIS A 64 -4.56 4.71 -4.19
CA HIS A 64 -4.59 5.30 -2.85
C HIS A 64 -5.13 4.31 -1.81
N ASP A 65 -6.23 3.64 -2.12
CA ASP A 65 -6.84 2.66 -1.23
C ASP A 65 -5.96 1.42 -1.05
N VAL A 66 -5.28 0.99 -2.11
CA VAL A 66 -4.30 -0.11 -2.04
C VAL A 66 -3.19 0.24 -1.05
N ALA A 67 -2.62 1.42 -1.18
CA ALA A 67 -1.56 1.88 -0.28
C ALA A 67 -2.06 1.94 1.17
N HIS A 68 -3.24 2.53 1.39
CA HIS A 68 -3.85 2.62 2.72
C HIS A 68 -4.15 1.26 3.36
N GLY A 69 -4.45 0.26 2.54
CA GLY A 69 -4.72 -1.09 3.05
C GLY A 69 -3.47 -1.91 3.30
N LEU A 70 -2.46 -1.80 2.44
CA LEU A 70 -1.26 -2.63 2.50
C LEU A 70 -0.18 -2.08 3.41
N ILE A 71 0.02 -0.75 3.44
CA ILE A 71 1.11 -0.14 4.20
C ILE A 71 1.03 -0.46 5.70
N PRO A 72 -0.11 -0.26 6.40
CA PRO A 72 -0.17 -0.57 7.82
C PRO A 72 0.11 -2.04 8.13
N ARG A 73 -0.41 -2.94 7.31
CA ARG A 73 -0.18 -4.38 7.49
C ARG A 73 1.28 -4.75 7.27
N ALA A 74 1.91 -4.17 6.28
CA ALA A 74 3.32 -4.41 5.98
C ALA A 74 4.23 -3.87 7.08
N VAL A 75 3.92 -2.70 7.61
CA VAL A 75 4.66 -2.12 8.74
C VAL A 75 4.55 -3.01 9.97
N ASP A 76 3.34 -3.42 10.34
CA ASP A 76 3.11 -4.31 11.48
C ASP A 76 3.90 -5.62 11.34
N GLU A 77 3.83 -6.23 10.17
CA GLU A 77 4.52 -7.50 9.90
C GLU A 77 6.05 -7.32 9.97
N ALA A 78 6.56 -6.27 9.37
CA ALA A 78 8.00 -5.98 9.39
C ALA A 78 8.52 -5.72 10.80
N LEU A 79 7.76 -4.99 11.62
CA LEU A 79 8.13 -4.70 13.00
C LEU A 79 8.09 -5.99 13.86
N ARG A 80 7.09 -6.83 13.64
CA ARG A 80 6.98 -8.12 14.34
C ARG A 80 8.14 -9.04 14.03
N GLU A 81 8.54 -9.12 12.77
CA GLU A 81 9.69 -9.93 12.34
C GLU A 81 10.98 -9.49 13.03
N ARG A 82 11.09 -8.21 13.35
CA ARG A 82 12.28 -7.66 14.00
C ARG A 82 12.15 -7.55 15.53
N GLY A 83 11.04 -8.02 16.08
CA GLY A 83 10.81 -7.99 17.53
C GLY A 83 10.58 -6.60 18.09
N VAL A 84 10.20 -5.65 17.27
CA VAL A 84 9.94 -4.27 17.68
C VAL A 84 8.43 -4.07 17.82
N GLU A 85 8.00 -3.49 18.94
CA GLU A 85 6.60 -3.16 19.11
C GLU A 85 6.22 -1.95 18.26
N PRO A 86 5.06 -2.00 17.56
CA PRO A 86 4.58 -0.83 16.85
C PRO A 86 4.27 0.30 17.81
N VAL A 87 4.86 1.46 17.59
CA VAL A 87 4.67 2.66 18.40
C VAL A 87 3.98 3.67 17.51
N ASP A 88 2.90 4.25 17.97
CA ASP A 88 2.20 5.37 17.35
C ASP A 88 2.03 5.33 15.82
N THR A 89 1.39 6.36 15.27
CA THR A 89 1.18 6.50 13.83
C THR A 89 2.53 6.64 13.12
N PRO A 90 2.91 5.69 12.25
CA PRO A 90 4.19 5.78 11.56
C PRO A 90 4.19 6.92 10.54
N ASP A 91 5.31 7.63 10.43
CA ASP A 91 5.55 8.56 9.34
C ASP A 91 5.98 7.76 8.11
N ILE A 92 5.21 7.85 7.05
CA ILE A 92 5.47 7.13 5.81
C ILE A 92 5.90 8.13 4.74
N LYS A 93 7.02 7.83 4.09
CA LYS A 93 7.55 8.64 2.98
C LYS A 93 7.85 7.78 1.75
N ASP A 94 8.02 8.46 0.64
CA ASP A 94 8.47 7.87 -0.62
C ASP A 94 7.60 6.69 -1.07
N VAL A 95 6.29 6.84 -0.92
CA VAL A 95 5.35 5.83 -1.35
C VAL A 95 5.31 5.79 -2.87
N VAL A 96 5.64 4.62 -3.42
CA VAL A 96 5.49 4.35 -4.86
C VAL A 96 4.52 3.19 -5.01
N VAL A 97 3.38 3.46 -5.63
CA VAL A 97 2.36 2.44 -5.90
C VAL A 97 1.91 2.56 -7.35
N GLU A 98 2.12 1.50 -8.12
CA GLU A 98 1.71 1.42 -9.52
C GLU A 98 1.30 0.01 -9.88
N GLU A 99 0.41 -0.11 -10.87
CA GLU A 99 -0.03 -1.39 -11.38
C GLU A 99 1.15 -2.14 -12.00
N GLY A 100 1.29 -3.43 -11.67
CA GLY A 100 2.38 -4.27 -12.18
C GLY A 100 3.74 -4.03 -11.53
N GLN A 101 3.81 -3.15 -10.52
CA GLN A 101 5.05 -2.81 -9.84
C GLN A 101 4.97 -3.15 -8.35
N PRO A 102 6.10 -3.49 -7.71
CA PRO A 102 6.13 -3.61 -6.26
C PRO A 102 5.79 -2.28 -5.61
N LEU A 103 5.09 -2.34 -4.48
CA LEU A 103 4.86 -1.16 -3.67
C LEU A 103 6.07 -0.93 -2.78
N LYS A 104 6.64 0.26 -2.83
CA LYS A 104 7.75 0.67 -1.98
C LYS A 104 7.38 1.86 -1.12
N PHE A 105 7.81 1.83 0.12
CA PHE A 105 7.66 2.97 1.02
C PHE A 105 8.75 2.93 2.09
N THR A 106 8.95 4.07 2.73
CA THR A 106 9.90 4.21 3.83
C THR A 106 9.15 4.66 5.07
N GLU A 107 9.23 3.87 6.14
CA GLU A 107 8.76 4.27 7.45
C GLU A 107 9.90 4.96 8.19
N ILE A 108 9.63 6.14 8.73
CA ILE A 108 10.59 6.87 9.54
C ILE A 108 10.33 6.52 11.00
N GLY A 109 11.25 5.76 11.58
CA GLY A 109 11.21 5.41 12.99
C GLY A 109 12.15 6.27 13.81
N ARG A 110 11.82 6.45 15.07
CA ARG A 110 12.73 7.02 16.05
C ARG A 110 13.14 5.92 17.02
N ALA A 111 14.46 5.74 17.19
CA ALA A 111 14.93 4.83 18.20
C ALA A 111 14.65 5.42 19.59
N HIS A 112 14.00 4.64 20.43
CA HIS A 112 13.85 4.99 21.84
C HIS A 112 15.15 4.61 22.56
N VAL A 113 15.70 5.56 23.22
CA VAL A 113 16.87 5.34 24.06
C VAL A 113 16.40 4.95 25.47
#